data_f063d8ec1a93e269eb6d0ef0584bd90f
#
_entry.id   f063d8ec1a93e269eb6d0ef0584bd90f
#
_cell.length_a   1.000
_cell.length_b   1.000
_cell.length_c   1.000
_cell.angle_alpha   90.00
_cell.angle_beta   90.00
_cell.angle_gamma   90.00
#
_symmetry.space_group_name_H-M   'P 1'
#
loop_
_entity.id
_entity.type
_entity.pdbx_description
1 polymer ?
#
loop_
_entity_poly.entity_id
_entity_poly.type
_entity_poly.pdbx_seq_one_letter_code
_entity_poly.pdbx_strand_id
1 'polypeptide(L)'
;RTRMRLFLKLFLSHLLVALLALLLLLLLAEAFAPAFYRGHVERMLHALSMMGGGMMGEALRRDLEEGLRSTLTAALLAALPLAALGALLTASFASLRLARTARLLAEGSRRMDEGEYGVRLPLLERDELGELALHFNRLAEALEKVEKTRAELIGTVAHELRTPLAALQGYAEGLMDGVLSKEKAAEGILREVKAMRRLVEDLSLVSRVEAKAVEIRPKPLDPKGLLEEALARFQSAFQAKGVALSLEAQDPLPQVWADEERVLQVLANLLTNALRHTPQGGEVRLRAFRQGEAVAFQVADTGPGIPEEHLPHIFERFYRVDKARSRKEGGSGVGLTVAKGLVEAMGGRIFVESRVGEGTTFTFTLPLYTGLTLKG
;
A
#
# COMPACT_ATOMS: atom_id res chain seq x y z
N ARG A 1 1.44 20.05 -18.32
CA ARG A 1 0.93 19.51 -19.61
C ARG A 1 -0.34 18.76 -19.27
N THR A 2 -1.49 19.34 -19.59
CA THR A 2 -2.85 18.84 -19.36
C THR A 2 -3.00 17.49 -20.06
N ARG A 3 -3.23 16.45 -19.28
CA ARG A 3 -3.60 15.12 -19.81
C ARG A 3 -4.95 15.28 -20.51
N MET A 4 -4.95 15.08 -21.81
CA MET A 4 -6.18 15.14 -22.60
C MET A 4 -6.99 13.88 -22.29
N ARG A 5 -8.14 14.02 -21.65
CA ARG A 5 -9.00 12.90 -21.23
C ARG A 5 -9.41 12.07 -22.45
N LEU A 6 -9.55 10.76 -22.27
CA LEU A 6 -9.97 9.83 -23.34
C LEU A 6 -11.24 10.30 -24.05
N PHE A 7 -12.23 10.74 -23.26
CA PHE A 7 -13.45 11.34 -23.79
C PHE A 7 -13.17 12.51 -24.75
N LEU A 8 -12.28 13.43 -24.37
CA LEU A 8 -11.95 14.58 -25.20
C LEU A 8 -11.23 14.18 -26.48
N LYS A 9 -10.35 13.18 -26.43
CA LYS A 9 -9.69 12.64 -27.63
C LYS A 9 -10.69 12.01 -28.59
N LEU A 10 -11.60 11.18 -28.09
CA LEU A 10 -12.66 10.54 -28.87
C LEU A 10 -13.63 11.59 -29.41
N PHE A 11 -14.07 12.52 -28.58
CA PHE A 11 -14.93 13.63 -29.00
C PHE A 11 -14.31 14.47 -30.11
N LEU A 12 -13.04 14.90 -29.94
CA LEU A 12 -12.33 15.68 -30.95
C LEU A 12 -12.12 14.90 -32.25
N SER A 13 -11.84 13.58 -32.20
CA SER A 13 -11.71 12.77 -33.38
C SER A 13 -13.03 12.68 -34.18
N HIS A 14 -14.16 12.47 -33.51
CA HIS A 14 -15.47 12.43 -34.14
C HIS A 14 -15.90 13.81 -34.65
N LEU A 15 -15.64 14.88 -33.89
CA LEU A 15 -15.88 16.26 -34.33
C LEU A 15 -15.06 16.60 -35.58
N LEU A 16 -13.77 16.19 -35.62
CA LEU A 16 -12.92 16.38 -36.80
C LEU A 16 -13.48 15.68 -38.03
N VAL A 17 -13.94 14.42 -37.89
CA VAL A 17 -14.55 13.66 -38.98
C VAL A 17 -15.84 14.34 -39.45
N ALA A 18 -16.68 14.82 -38.52
CA ALA A 18 -17.90 15.55 -38.86
C ALA A 18 -17.60 16.86 -39.62
N LEU A 19 -16.60 17.62 -39.19
CA LEU A 19 -16.17 18.86 -39.84
C LEU A 19 -15.57 18.59 -41.24
N LEU A 20 -14.78 17.55 -41.39
CA LEU A 20 -14.22 17.12 -42.68
C LEU A 20 -15.34 16.67 -43.61
N ALA A 21 -16.33 15.94 -43.14
CA ALA A 21 -17.49 15.53 -43.92
C ALA A 21 -18.30 16.74 -44.38
N LEU A 22 -18.52 17.76 -43.50
CA LEU A 22 -19.20 18.98 -43.87
C LEU A 22 -18.40 19.80 -44.90
N LEU A 23 -17.08 19.92 -44.70
CA LEU A 23 -16.22 20.62 -45.65
C LEU A 23 -16.23 19.93 -47.02
N LEU A 24 -16.17 18.60 -47.03
CA LEU A 24 -16.23 17.80 -48.26
C LEU A 24 -17.57 17.98 -48.96
N LEU A 25 -18.69 18.03 -48.23
CA LEU A 25 -20.02 18.33 -48.73
C LEU A 25 -20.06 19.67 -49.42
N LEU A 26 -19.50 20.71 -48.76
CA LEU A 26 -19.43 22.06 -49.30
C LEU A 26 -18.58 22.12 -50.58
N LEU A 27 -17.40 21.50 -50.59
CA LEU A 27 -16.51 21.44 -51.77
C LEU A 27 -17.16 20.70 -52.94
N LEU A 28 -17.83 19.57 -52.66
CA LEU A 28 -18.57 18.84 -53.69
C LEU A 28 -19.76 19.64 -54.22
N ALA A 29 -20.51 20.30 -53.38
CA ALA A 29 -21.58 21.17 -53.76
C ALA A 29 -21.06 22.33 -54.68
N GLU A 30 -19.96 22.97 -54.31
CA GLU A 30 -19.32 24.02 -55.09
C GLU A 30 -18.75 23.49 -56.46
N ALA A 31 -18.15 22.30 -56.44
CA ALA A 31 -17.60 21.68 -57.65
C ALA A 31 -18.69 21.22 -58.65
N PHE A 32 -19.79 20.68 -58.17
CA PHE A 32 -20.88 20.18 -59.00
C PHE A 32 -21.91 21.22 -59.42
N ALA A 33 -22.14 22.29 -58.60
CA ALA A 33 -23.09 23.35 -58.88
C ALA A 33 -22.88 23.99 -60.26
N PRO A 34 -21.67 24.36 -60.71
CA PRO A 34 -21.46 24.98 -62.02
C PRO A 34 -21.79 24.05 -63.20
N ALA A 35 -21.58 22.74 -63.05
CA ALA A 35 -21.85 21.76 -64.08
C ALA A 35 -23.37 21.57 -64.29
N PHE A 36 -24.10 21.44 -63.16
CA PHE A 36 -25.56 21.37 -63.21
C PHE A 36 -26.20 22.66 -63.68
N TYR A 37 -25.65 23.80 -63.22
CA TYR A 37 -26.14 25.11 -63.61
C TYR A 37 -25.98 25.38 -65.09
N ARG A 38 -24.85 25.06 -65.72
CA ARG A 38 -24.64 25.21 -67.17
C ARG A 38 -25.60 24.37 -67.99
N GLY A 39 -25.82 23.10 -67.66
CA GLY A 39 -26.76 22.24 -68.34
C GLY A 39 -28.24 22.72 -68.20
N HIS A 40 -28.59 23.36 -67.09
CA HIS A 40 -29.90 23.95 -66.87
C HIS A 40 -30.06 25.25 -67.64
N VAL A 41 -29.05 26.13 -67.61
CA VAL A 41 -29.05 27.40 -68.36
C VAL A 41 -29.11 27.18 -69.87
N GLU A 42 -28.39 26.17 -70.42
CA GLU A 42 -28.47 25.81 -71.82
C GLU A 42 -29.86 25.31 -72.23
N ARG A 43 -30.49 24.43 -71.45
CA ARG A 43 -31.87 23.98 -71.67
C ARG A 43 -32.87 25.13 -71.59
N MET A 44 -32.68 26.05 -70.66
CA MET A 44 -33.51 27.20 -70.45
C MET A 44 -33.37 28.19 -71.60
N LEU A 45 -32.19 28.48 -72.11
CA LEU A 45 -31.97 29.32 -73.30
C LEU A 45 -32.62 28.68 -74.53
N HIS A 46 -32.59 27.36 -74.64
CA HIS A 46 -33.24 26.65 -75.72
C HIS A 46 -34.76 26.68 -75.64
N ALA A 47 -35.34 26.56 -74.45
CA ALA A 47 -36.76 26.72 -74.17
C ALA A 47 -37.23 28.16 -74.39
N LEU A 48 -36.43 29.18 -74.05
CA LEU A 48 -36.63 30.56 -74.28
C LEU A 48 -36.73 30.93 -75.75
N SER A 49 -35.97 30.31 -76.61
CA SER A 49 -35.98 30.51 -78.05
C SER A 49 -37.23 29.92 -78.70
N MET A 50 -37.99 29.10 -78.03
CA MET A 50 -39.16 28.40 -78.53
C MET A 50 -40.53 28.94 -78.02
N MET A 51 -40.56 29.77 -76.95
CA MET A 51 -41.78 30.23 -76.28
C MET A 51 -41.88 31.75 -76.17
N GLY A 52 -43.01 32.33 -76.53
CA GLY A 52 -43.37 33.76 -76.35
C GLY A 52 -43.68 34.07 -74.88
N GLY A 53 -43.11 35.07 -74.39
CA GLY A 53 -42.92 35.87 -73.18
C GLY A 53 -43.83 35.76 -71.92
N GLY A 54 -44.83 34.94 -71.80
CA GLY A 54 -45.81 35.03 -70.69
C GLY A 54 -45.73 33.91 -69.62
N MET A 55 -45.27 32.74 -69.95
CA MET A 55 -45.12 31.63 -68.99
C MET A 55 -43.66 31.42 -68.45
N MET A 56 -42.84 32.38 -68.69
CA MET A 56 -41.39 32.35 -68.47
C MET A 56 -40.98 32.29 -67.00
N GLY A 57 -41.63 33.00 -66.11
CA GLY A 57 -41.22 33.14 -64.71
C GLY A 57 -41.40 31.82 -63.91
N GLU A 58 -42.49 31.12 -64.16
CA GLU A 58 -42.72 29.81 -63.41
C GLU A 58 -41.86 28.68 -63.88
N ALA A 59 -41.58 28.59 -65.19
CA ALA A 59 -40.70 27.60 -65.76
C ALA A 59 -39.26 27.81 -65.27
N LEU A 60 -38.77 29.03 -65.25
CA LEU A 60 -37.46 29.41 -64.73
C LEU A 60 -37.31 29.04 -63.24
N ARG A 61 -38.34 29.33 -62.45
CA ARG A 61 -38.34 29.03 -61.02
C ARG A 61 -38.26 27.50 -60.78
N ARG A 62 -39.05 26.73 -61.47
CA ARG A 62 -39.04 25.24 -61.39
C ARG A 62 -37.67 24.64 -61.76
N ASP A 63 -37.10 25.11 -62.88
CA ASP A 63 -35.79 24.67 -63.33
C ASP A 63 -34.65 25.01 -62.38
N LEU A 64 -34.70 26.18 -61.71
CA LEU A 64 -33.76 26.58 -60.68
C LEU A 64 -33.92 25.71 -59.40
N GLU A 65 -35.17 25.44 -58.98
CA GLU A 65 -35.45 24.60 -57.83
C GLU A 65 -35.02 23.15 -58.08
N GLU A 66 -35.28 22.60 -59.25
CA GLU A 66 -34.81 21.24 -59.62
C GLU A 66 -33.29 21.17 -59.76
N GLY A 67 -32.64 22.19 -60.35
CA GLY A 67 -31.19 22.27 -60.45
C GLY A 67 -30.50 22.32 -59.09
N LEU A 68 -31.03 23.16 -58.17
CA LEU A 68 -30.52 23.25 -56.79
C LEU A 68 -30.69 21.90 -56.06
N ARG A 69 -31.89 21.30 -56.16
CA ARG A 69 -32.20 20.02 -55.53
C ARG A 69 -31.35 18.87 -56.04
N SER A 70 -31.13 18.80 -57.36
CA SER A 70 -30.28 17.74 -57.95
C SER A 70 -28.79 17.89 -57.57
N THR A 71 -28.31 19.15 -57.49
CA THR A 71 -26.92 19.44 -57.06
C THR A 71 -26.72 19.07 -55.60
N LEU A 72 -27.66 19.42 -54.72
CA LEU A 72 -27.59 19.09 -53.29
C LEU A 72 -27.68 17.58 -53.08
N THR A 73 -28.57 16.87 -53.79
CA THR A 73 -28.68 15.41 -53.70
C THR A 73 -27.43 14.71 -54.20
N ALA A 74 -26.86 15.15 -55.32
CA ALA A 74 -25.60 14.56 -55.84
C ALA A 74 -24.43 14.79 -54.85
N ALA A 75 -24.29 15.98 -54.30
CA ALA A 75 -23.28 16.30 -53.31
C ALA A 75 -23.44 15.46 -52.04
N LEU A 76 -24.67 15.30 -51.54
CA LEU A 76 -24.97 14.43 -50.39
C LEU A 76 -24.64 12.97 -50.67
N LEU A 77 -25.05 12.42 -51.81
CA LEU A 77 -24.77 11.03 -52.21
C LEU A 77 -23.28 10.74 -52.33
N ALA A 78 -22.49 11.73 -52.74
CA ALA A 78 -21.04 11.62 -52.83
C ALA A 78 -20.33 11.76 -51.46
N ALA A 79 -20.81 12.63 -50.59
CA ALA A 79 -20.19 12.92 -49.29
C ALA A 79 -20.50 11.85 -48.21
N LEU A 80 -21.73 11.30 -48.21
CA LEU A 80 -22.17 10.32 -47.23
C LEU A 80 -21.27 9.07 -47.10
N PRO A 81 -20.87 8.39 -48.19
CA PRO A 81 -20.02 7.21 -48.10
C PRO A 81 -18.62 7.53 -47.54
N LEU A 82 -18.05 8.68 -47.88
CA LEU A 82 -16.76 9.16 -47.36
C LEU A 82 -16.84 9.49 -45.85
N ALA A 83 -17.92 10.15 -45.46
CA ALA A 83 -18.17 10.43 -44.04
C ALA A 83 -18.39 9.14 -43.23
N ALA A 84 -19.16 8.20 -43.77
CA ALA A 84 -19.38 6.88 -43.18
C ALA A 84 -18.08 6.08 -43.02
N LEU A 85 -17.22 6.10 -44.06
CA LEU A 85 -15.92 5.44 -44.00
C LEU A 85 -15.02 6.06 -42.90
N GLY A 86 -14.95 7.38 -42.84
CA GLY A 86 -14.20 8.09 -41.80
C GLY A 86 -14.69 7.78 -40.37
N ALA A 87 -16.01 7.77 -40.17
CA ALA A 87 -16.63 7.39 -38.90
C ALA A 87 -16.34 5.92 -38.54
N LEU A 88 -16.41 5.01 -39.51
CA LEU A 88 -16.10 3.60 -39.30
C LEU A 88 -14.64 3.37 -38.93
N LEU A 89 -13.70 4.05 -39.56
CA LEU A 89 -12.26 3.94 -39.25
C LEU A 89 -11.96 4.46 -37.82
N THR A 90 -12.51 5.62 -37.44
CA THR A 90 -12.28 6.17 -36.10
C THR A 90 -12.95 5.32 -35.01
N ALA A 91 -14.16 4.83 -35.23
CA ALA A 91 -14.86 3.95 -34.31
C ALA A 91 -14.14 2.59 -34.15
N SER A 92 -13.65 2.02 -35.25
CA SER A 92 -12.88 0.76 -35.24
C SER A 92 -11.56 0.95 -34.48
N PHE A 93 -10.83 2.01 -34.71
CA PHE A 93 -9.60 2.32 -33.99
C PHE A 93 -9.82 2.48 -32.49
N ALA A 94 -10.84 3.23 -32.09
CA ALA A 94 -11.20 3.41 -30.69
C ALA A 94 -11.62 2.08 -30.01
N SER A 95 -12.45 1.29 -30.71
CA SER A 95 -12.92 -0.01 -30.22
C SER A 95 -11.78 -1.02 -30.03
N LEU A 96 -10.88 -1.14 -31.01
CA LEU A 96 -9.73 -2.04 -30.93
C LEU A 96 -8.79 -1.66 -29.79
N ARG A 97 -8.58 -0.37 -29.58
CA ARG A 97 -7.76 0.16 -28.49
C ARG A 97 -8.36 -0.18 -27.12
N LEU A 98 -9.66 0.06 -26.93
CA LEU A 98 -10.36 -0.30 -25.70
C LEU A 98 -10.33 -1.82 -25.43
N ALA A 99 -10.62 -2.61 -26.46
CA ALA A 99 -10.60 -4.07 -26.37
C ALA A 99 -9.23 -4.62 -26.01
N ARG A 100 -8.14 -4.02 -26.53
CA ARG A 100 -6.76 -4.41 -26.20
C ARG A 100 -6.46 -4.17 -24.73
N THR A 101 -6.77 -2.98 -24.20
CA THR A 101 -6.53 -2.64 -22.79
C THR A 101 -7.38 -3.52 -21.85
N ALA A 102 -8.65 -3.76 -22.21
CA ALA A 102 -9.51 -4.65 -21.46
C ALA A 102 -8.97 -6.09 -21.39
N ARG A 103 -8.44 -6.61 -22.51
CA ARG A 103 -7.81 -7.95 -22.55
C ARG A 103 -6.55 -8.00 -21.68
N LEU A 104 -5.69 -6.98 -21.73
CA LEU A 104 -4.48 -6.91 -20.90
C LEU A 104 -4.83 -6.88 -19.40
N LEU A 105 -5.86 -6.12 -19.02
CA LEU A 105 -6.37 -6.10 -17.65
C LEU A 105 -6.93 -7.46 -17.23
N ALA A 106 -7.75 -8.08 -18.07
CA ALA A 106 -8.34 -9.39 -17.78
C ALA A 106 -7.26 -10.48 -17.64
N GLU A 107 -6.27 -10.48 -18.54
CA GLU A 107 -5.14 -11.41 -18.46
C GLU A 107 -4.27 -11.17 -17.23
N GLY A 108 -3.96 -9.90 -16.93
CA GLY A 108 -3.23 -9.52 -15.71
C GLY A 108 -3.97 -9.94 -14.44
N SER A 109 -5.28 -9.72 -14.39
CA SER A 109 -6.12 -10.14 -13.26
C SER A 109 -6.15 -11.66 -13.09
N ARG A 110 -6.28 -12.41 -14.19
CA ARG A 110 -6.24 -13.88 -14.16
C ARG A 110 -4.91 -14.41 -13.63
N ARG A 111 -3.79 -13.86 -14.09
CA ARG A 111 -2.47 -14.25 -13.60
C ARG A 111 -2.27 -13.92 -12.12
N MET A 112 -2.82 -12.78 -11.65
CA MET A 112 -2.84 -12.47 -10.21
C MET A 112 -3.65 -13.47 -9.40
N ASP A 113 -4.79 -13.93 -9.92
CA ASP A 113 -5.63 -14.96 -9.29
C ASP A 113 -4.90 -16.32 -9.21
N GLU A 114 -4.05 -16.62 -10.18
CA GLU A 114 -3.16 -17.79 -10.21
C GLU A 114 -1.92 -17.65 -9.28
N GLY A 115 -1.77 -16.49 -8.59
CA GLY A 115 -0.66 -16.25 -7.66
C GLY A 115 0.56 -15.57 -8.28
N GLU A 116 0.49 -15.14 -9.54
CA GLU A 116 1.58 -14.45 -10.23
C GLU A 116 1.52 -12.93 -9.96
N TYR A 117 1.87 -12.50 -8.76
CA TYR A 117 1.78 -11.10 -8.34
C TYR A 117 2.81 -10.16 -8.98
N GLY A 118 3.85 -10.69 -9.62
CA GLY A 118 4.86 -9.92 -10.34
C GLY A 118 4.39 -9.35 -11.69
N VAL A 119 3.13 -9.58 -12.09
CA VAL A 119 2.55 -9.06 -13.34
C VAL A 119 2.49 -7.55 -13.32
N ARG A 120 2.93 -6.93 -14.44
CA ARG A 120 2.81 -5.48 -14.64
C ARG A 120 2.22 -5.21 -16.01
N LEU A 121 1.24 -4.33 -16.06
CA LEU A 121 0.66 -3.87 -17.32
C LEU A 121 1.52 -2.77 -17.94
N PRO A 122 1.71 -2.77 -19.26
CA PRO A 122 2.46 -1.73 -19.94
C PRO A 122 1.72 -0.39 -19.87
N LEU A 123 2.43 0.68 -19.54
CA LEU A 123 1.89 2.05 -19.53
C LEU A 123 1.95 2.63 -20.94
N LEU A 124 1.07 2.15 -21.83
CA LEU A 124 1.08 2.51 -23.25
C LEU A 124 0.52 3.92 -23.50
N GLU A 125 -0.28 4.45 -22.58
CA GLU A 125 -1.07 5.66 -22.80
C GLU A 125 -0.94 6.65 -21.63
N ARG A 126 -1.18 7.95 -21.95
CA ARG A 126 -1.22 9.03 -20.96
C ARG A 126 -2.64 9.59 -20.77
N ASP A 127 -3.61 8.71 -20.73
CA ASP A 127 -5.03 8.99 -20.53
C ASP A 127 -5.61 8.13 -19.39
N GLU A 128 -6.94 8.06 -19.28
CA GLU A 128 -7.64 7.30 -18.23
C GLU A 128 -7.30 5.80 -18.28
N LEU A 129 -7.01 5.24 -19.46
CA LEU A 129 -6.59 3.85 -19.58
C LEU A 129 -5.17 3.63 -19.05
N GLY A 130 -4.29 4.59 -19.25
CA GLY A 130 -2.95 4.58 -18.65
C GLY A 130 -2.98 4.76 -17.14
N GLU A 131 -3.90 5.58 -16.62
CA GLU A 131 -4.12 5.73 -15.19
C GLU A 131 -4.66 4.43 -14.56
N LEU A 132 -5.58 3.75 -15.24
CA LEU A 132 -6.09 2.45 -14.81
C LEU A 132 -4.99 1.39 -14.75
N ALA A 133 -4.12 1.33 -15.77
CA ALA A 133 -2.96 0.43 -15.76
C ALA A 133 -1.98 0.76 -14.63
N LEU A 134 -1.78 2.04 -14.31
CA LEU A 134 -0.95 2.47 -13.20
C LEU A 134 -1.54 2.02 -11.85
N HIS A 135 -2.83 2.19 -11.65
CA HIS A 135 -3.52 1.73 -10.43
C HIS A 135 -3.47 0.21 -10.30
N PHE A 136 -3.66 -0.53 -11.39
CA PHE A 136 -3.49 -1.98 -11.40
C PHE A 136 -2.08 -2.38 -10.96
N ASN A 137 -1.04 -1.76 -11.53
CA ASN A 137 0.35 -2.05 -11.18
C ASN A 137 0.67 -1.77 -9.71
N ARG A 138 0.09 -0.70 -9.14
CA ARG A 138 0.23 -0.41 -7.69
C ARG A 138 -0.44 -1.46 -6.82
N LEU A 139 -1.62 -1.94 -7.22
CA LEU A 139 -2.32 -3.03 -6.52
C LEU A 139 -1.52 -4.33 -6.59
N ALA A 140 -0.98 -4.66 -7.77
CA ALA A 140 -0.14 -5.83 -7.98
C ALA A 140 1.12 -5.78 -7.09
N GLU A 141 1.79 -4.63 -7.02
CA GLU A 141 2.96 -4.41 -6.17
C GLU A 141 2.63 -4.55 -4.67
N ALA A 142 1.52 -3.97 -4.24
CA ALA A 142 1.07 -4.07 -2.86
C ALA A 142 0.76 -5.54 -2.48
N LEU A 143 0.09 -6.27 -3.36
CA LEU A 143 -0.25 -7.68 -3.14
C LEU A 143 1.00 -8.57 -3.15
N GLU A 144 1.92 -8.36 -4.09
CA GLU A 144 3.21 -9.06 -4.15
C GLU A 144 3.99 -8.89 -2.84
N LYS A 145 4.03 -7.66 -2.31
CA LYS A 145 4.68 -7.37 -1.02
C LYS A 145 4.00 -8.11 0.13
N VAL A 146 2.66 -8.12 0.18
CA VAL A 146 1.90 -8.82 1.22
C VAL A 146 2.17 -10.32 1.19
N GLU A 147 2.09 -10.95 0.01
CA GLU A 147 2.32 -12.41 -0.12
C GLU A 147 3.78 -12.79 0.15
N LYS A 148 4.73 -11.99 -0.29
CA LYS A 148 6.15 -12.20 0.04
C LYS A 148 6.37 -12.15 1.56
N THR A 149 5.84 -11.13 2.22
CA THR A 149 5.94 -10.98 3.68
C THR A 149 5.27 -12.14 4.41
N ARG A 150 4.13 -12.64 3.91
CA ARG A 150 3.42 -13.81 4.45
C ARG A 150 4.24 -15.09 4.30
N ALA A 151 4.82 -15.31 3.12
CA ALA A 151 5.67 -16.49 2.89
C ALA A 151 6.92 -16.47 3.76
N GLU A 152 7.58 -15.32 3.92
CA GLU A 152 8.72 -15.13 4.82
C GLU A 152 8.34 -15.41 6.29
N LEU A 153 7.17 -14.93 6.72
CA LEU A 153 6.63 -15.19 8.05
C LEU A 153 6.47 -16.69 8.31
N ILE A 154 5.79 -17.40 7.40
CA ILE A 154 5.55 -18.85 7.52
C ILE A 154 6.89 -19.60 7.57
N GLY A 155 7.82 -19.25 6.69
CA GLY A 155 9.16 -19.86 6.66
C GLY A 155 9.93 -19.66 7.97
N THR A 156 9.87 -18.46 8.53
CA THR A 156 10.55 -18.13 9.79
C THR A 156 9.89 -18.83 10.98
N VAL A 157 8.56 -18.82 11.06
CA VAL A 157 7.82 -19.56 12.10
C VAL A 157 8.15 -21.05 12.09
N ALA A 158 8.14 -21.66 10.90
CA ALA A 158 8.51 -23.07 10.76
C ALA A 158 9.94 -23.34 11.22
N HIS A 159 10.88 -22.43 10.96
CA HIS A 159 12.25 -22.55 11.42
C HIS A 159 12.38 -22.40 12.94
N GLU A 160 11.73 -21.38 13.53
CA GLU A 160 11.77 -21.12 14.98
C GLU A 160 11.04 -22.19 15.81
N LEU A 161 10.06 -22.90 15.23
CA LEU A 161 9.40 -24.04 15.86
C LEU A 161 10.23 -25.33 15.74
N ARG A 162 10.98 -25.52 14.66
CA ARG A 162 11.77 -26.74 14.44
C ARG A 162 12.86 -26.91 15.49
N THR A 163 13.49 -25.84 15.94
CA THR A 163 14.59 -25.87 16.92
C THR A 163 14.14 -26.43 18.29
N PRO A 164 13.10 -25.87 18.96
CA PRO A 164 12.62 -26.41 20.22
C PRO A 164 12.06 -27.84 20.07
N LEU A 165 11.41 -28.15 18.94
CA LEU A 165 10.94 -29.52 18.67
C LEU A 165 12.09 -30.54 18.63
N ALA A 166 13.18 -30.18 17.94
CA ALA A 166 14.38 -31.05 17.91
C ALA A 166 15.01 -31.20 19.30
N ALA A 167 15.02 -30.14 20.12
CA ALA A 167 15.49 -30.20 21.49
C ALA A 167 14.58 -31.08 22.37
N LEU A 168 13.26 -30.97 22.25
CA LEU A 168 12.28 -31.81 22.93
C LEU A 168 12.49 -33.30 22.58
N GLN A 169 12.68 -33.59 21.29
CA GLN A 169 13.00 -34.96 20.83
C GLN A 169 14.29 -35.45 21.45
N GLY A 170 15.37 -34.65 21.45
CA GLY A 170 16.64 -35.01 22.05
C GLY A 170 16.56 -35.28 23.57
N TYR A 171 15.76 -34.49 24.31
CA TYR A 171 15.51 -34.76 25.74
C TYR A 171 14.72 -36.04 25.95
N ALA A 172 13.74 -36.34 25.10
CA ALA A 172 12.97 -37.58 25.18
C ALA A 172 13.82 -38.81 24.85
N GLU A 173 14.60 -38.77 23.79
CA GLU A 173 15.54 -39.85 23.40
C GLU A 173 16.60 -40.07 24.48
N GLY A 174 17.23 -38.98 24.99
CA GLY A 174 18.23 -39.08 26.07
C GLY A 174 17.67 -39.62 27.37
N LEU A 175 16.37 -39.41 27.66
CA LEU A 175 15.70 -40.05 28.79
C LEU A 175 15.45 -41.54 28.55
N MET A 176 15.00 -41.91 27.33
CA MET A 176 14.73 -43.30 26.94
C MET A 176 16.02 -44.17 26.95
N ASP A 177 17.10 -43.57 26.47
CA ASP A 177 18.43 -44.24 26.40
C ASP A 177 19.18 -44.25 27.75
N GLY A 178 18.57 -43.64 28.79
CA GLY A 178 19.19 -43.55 30.12
C GLY A 178 20.39 -42.62 30.23
N VAL A 179 20.66 -41.81 29.21
CA VAL A 179 21.75 -40.82 29.15
C VAL A 179 21.45 -39.59 30.01
N LEU A 180 20.16 -39.20 30.12
CA LEU A 180 19.69 -38.07 30.92
C LEU A 180 18.91 -38.56 32.15
N SER A 181 19.11 -37.89 33.30
CA SER A 181 18.24 -38.11 34.46
C SER A 181 16.81 -37.57 34.18
N LYS A 182 15.82 -38.15 34.86
CA LYS A 182 14.41 -37.73 34.74
C LYS A 182 14.21 -36.24 35.00
N GLU A 183 14.94 -35.71 36.02
CA GLU A 183 14.87 -34.30 36.43
C GLU A 183 15.42 -33.40 35.35
N LYS A 184 16.60 -33.69 34.78
CA LYS A 184 17.21 -32.90 33.71
C LYS A 184 16.41 -32.94 32.42
N ALA A 185 15.85 -34.09 32.05
CA ALA A 185 14.98 -34.22 30.89
C ALA A 185 13.68 -33.40 31.08
N ALA A 186 13.03 -33.52 32.26
CA ALA A 186 11.83 -32.80 32.56
C ALA A 186 12.04 -31.27 32.56
N GLU A 187 13.13 -30.78 33.18
CA GLU A 187 13.49 -29.37 33.16
C GLU A 187 13.75 -28.86 31.73
N GLY A 188 14.45 -29.62 30.91
CA GLY A 188 14.69 -29.30 29.52
C GLY A 188 13.41 -29.21 28.70
N ILE A 189 12.57 -30.23 28.83
CA ILE A 189 11.25 -30.26 28.15
C ILE A 189 10.38 -29.08 28.58
N LEU A 190 10.26 -28.80 29.89
CA LEU A 190 9.45 -27.67 30.37
C LEU A 190 9.97 -26.33 29.89
N ARG A 191 11.28 -26.15 29.77
CA ARG A 191 11.89 -24.94 29.23
C ARG A 191 11.53 -24.75 27.78
N GLU A 192 11.64 -25.77 26.95
CA GLU A 192 11.30 -25.68 25.51
C GLU A 192 9.79 -25.46 25.29
N VAL A 193 8.94 -26.15 26.05
CA VAL A 193 7.46 -25.91 26.01
C VAL A 193 7.11 -24.47 26.38
N LYS A 194 7.74 -23.90 27.40
CA LYS A 194 7.53 -22.47 27.77
C LYS A 194 7.99 -21.53 26.64
N ALA A 195 9.12 -21.84 25.99
CA ALA A 195 9.63 -21.05 24.87
C ALA A 195 8.67 -21.10 23.67
N MET A 196 8.17 -22.28 23.32
CA MET A 196 7.17 -22.45 22.25
C MET A 196 5.87 -21.70 22.55
N ARG A 197 5.36 -21.80 23.78
CA ARG A 197 4.14 -21.07 24.17
C ARG A 197 4.32 -19.57 24.01
N ARG A 198 5.43 -19.00 24.45
CA ARG A 198 5.74 -17.57 24.27
C ARG A 198 5.78 -17.20 22.78
N LEU A 199 6.41 -18.03 21.95
CA LEU A 199 6.47 -17.78 20.51
C LEU A 199 5.07 -17.73 19.89
N VAL A 200 4.17 -18.65 20.26
CA VAL A 200 2.78 -18.67 19.78
C VAL A 200 1.99 -17.45 20.26
N GLU A 201 2.14 -17.05 21.52
CA GLU A 201 1.53 -15.84 22.10
C GLU A 201 2.01 -14.58 21.38
N ASP A 202 3.32 -14.44 21.14
CA ASP A 202 3.93 -13.33 20.42
C ASP A 202 3.41 -13.26 18.98
N LEU A 203 3.35 -14.39 18.26
CA LEU A 203 2.81 -14.47 16.90
C LEU A 203 1.33 -14.08 16.81
N SER A 204 0.52 -14.56 17.76
CA SER A 204 -0.89 -14.19 17.86
C SER A 204 -1.05 -12.69 18.07
N LEU A 205 -0.20 -12.10 18.90
CA LEU A 205 -0.25 -10.66 19.17
C LEU A 205 0.21 -9.83 17.96
N VAL A 206 1.28 -10.23 17.28
CA VAL A 206 1.72 -9.59 16.03
C VAL A 206 0.61 -9.61 14.98
N SER A 207 -0.02 -10.78 14.79
CA SER A 207 -1.14 -10.90 13.83
C SER A 207 -2.28 -9.94 14.17
N ARG A 208 -2.63 -9.77 15.45
CA ARG A 208 -3.67 -8.83 15.89
C ARG A 208 -3.24 -7.36 15.71
N VAL A 209 -2.00 -7.04 16.00
CA VAL A 209 -1.44 -5.70 15.80
C VAL A 209 -1.53 -5.31 14.33
N GLU A 210 -1.14 -6.19 13.43
CA GLU A 210 -1.16 -5.92 11.98
C GLU A 210 -2.56 -5.80 11.40
N ALA A 211 -3.47 -6.64 11.88
CA ALA A 211 -4.88 -6.54 11.55
C ALA A 211 -5.55 -5.30 12.17
N LYS A 212 -4.80 -4.46 12.93
CA LYS A 212 -5.35 -3.36 13.74
C LYS A 212 -6.49 -3.82 14.66
N ALA A 213 -6.43 -5.08 15.07
CA ALA A 213 -7.46 -5.75 15.88
C ALA A 213 -7.08 -5.86 17.36
N VAL A 214 -6.05 -5.14 17.79
CA VAL A 214 -5.72 -5.06 19.23
C VAL A 214 -6.72 -4.15 19.90
N GLU A 215 -7.48 -4.71 20.80
CA GLU A 215 -8.36 -3.93 21.67
C GLU A 215 -7.50 -3.14 22.67
N ILE A 216 -7.62 -1.82 22.63
CA ILE A 216 -6.97 -0.88 23.53
C ILE A 216 -8.03 -0.32 24.46
N ARG A 217 -7.80 -0.40 25.77
CA ARG A 217 -8.68 0.14 26.82
C ARG A 217 -7.98 1.30 27.52
N PRO A 218 -7.94 2.47 26.89
CA PRO A 218 -7.18 3.58 27.40
C PRO A 218 -7.85 4.19 28.65
N LYS A 219 -7.03 4.58 29.60
CA LYS A 219 -7.41 5.31 30.80
C LYS A 219 -6.32 6.33 31.16
N PRO A 220 -6.62 7.35 32.00
CA PRO A 220 -5.58 8.22 32.53
C PRO A 220 -4.61 7.43 33.40
N LEU A 221 -3.30 7.50 33.07
CA LEU A 221 -2.26 6.76 33.79
C LEU A 221 -1.14 7.71 34.26
N ASP A 222 -0.60 7.45 35.43
CA ASP A 222 0.61 8.10 35.92
C ASP A 222 1.86 7.45 35.28
N PRO A 223 2.66 8.21 34.49
CA PRO A 223 3.86 7.68 33.87
C PRO A 223 4.91 7.16 34.87
N LYS A 224 5.06 7.83 36.02
CA LYS A 224 6.01 7.45 37.04
C LYS A 224 5.62 6.11 37.67
N GLY A 225 4.33 5.96 38.02
CA GLY A 225 3.81 4.70 38.56
C GLY A 225 4.00 3.51 37.62
N LEU A 226 3.82 3.70 36.32
CA LEU A 226 4.09 2.65 35.33
C LEU A 226 5.56 2.22 35.30
N LEU A 227 6.51 3.16 35.40
CA LEU A 227 7.93 2.83 35.43
C LEU A 227 8.33 2.18 36.77
N GLU A 228 7.77 2.62 37.88
CA GLU A 228 7.98 2.01 39.22
C GLU A 228 7.50 0.55 39.23
N GLU A 229 6.33 0.28 38.64
CA GLU A 229 5.82 -1.09 38.52
C GLU A 229 6.71 -1.95 37.62
N ALA A 230 7.15 -1.43 36.45
CA ALA A 230 8.06 -2.13 35.57
C ALA A 230 9.41 -2.42 36.25
N LEU A 231 9.97 -1.43 36.98
CA LEU A 231 11.18 -1.59 37.75
C LEU A 231 11.04 -2.71 38.80
N ALA A 232 9.97 -2.68 39.61
CA ALA A 232 9.71 -3.68 40.64
C ALA A 232 9.63 -5.11 40.06
N ARG A 233 8.99 -5.28 38.88
CA ARG A 233 8.85 -6.57 38.20
C ARG A 233 10.20 -7.15 37.71
N PHE A 234 11.12 -6.28 37.31
CA PHE A 234 12.38 -6.69 36.70
C PHE A 234 13.60 -6.63 37.65
N GLN A 235 13.50 -5.96 38.80
CA GLN A 235 14.60 -5.72 39.73
C GLN A 235 15.37 -6.99 40.10
N SER A 236 14.69 -8.08 40.43
CA SER A 236 15.33 -9.35 40.79
C SER A 236 16.09 -9.99 39.65
N ALA A 237 15.56 -9.90 38.43
CA ALA A 237 16.19 -10.47 37.24
C ALA A 237 17.48 -9.71 36.86
N PHE A 238 17.46 -8.37 36.93
CA PHE A 238 18.63 -7.54 36.71
C PHE A 238 19.71 -7.76 37.79
N GLN A 239 19.29 -7.83 39.06
CA GLN A 239 20.19 -8.11 40.19
C GLN A 239 20.85 -9.50 40.05
N ALA A 240 20.10 -10.55 39.66
CA ALA A 240 20.63 -11.88 39.43
C ALA A 240 21.66 -11.92 38.28
N LYS A 241 21.53 -11.04 37.28
CA LYS A 241 22.53 -10.91 36.22
C LYS A 241 23.70 -9.98 36.57
N GLY A 242 23.63 -9.25 37.69
CA GLY A 242 24.64 -8.26 38.09
C GLY A 242 24.61 -7.00 37.21
N VAL A 243 23.44 -6.58 36.76
CA VAL A 243 23.20 -5.35 35.98
C VAL A 243 22.41 -4.37 36.83
N ALA A 244 22.86 -3.13 36.93
CA ALA A 244 22.16 -2.09 37.66
C ALA A 244 20.88 -1.66 36.91
N LEU A 245 19.76 -1.54 37.62
CA LEU A 245 18.51 -1.00 37.07
C LEU A 245 18.11 0.21 37.87
N SER A 246 17.98 1.36 37.22
CA SER A 246 17.66 2.64 37.84
C SER A 246 16.46 3.34 37.17
N LEU A 247 15.82 4.27 37.87
CA LEU A 247 14.69 5.04 37.43
C LEU A 247 14.93 6.53 37.65
N GLU A 248 14.73 7.31 36.58
CA GLU A 248 14.74 8.77 36.61
C GLU A 248 13.45 9.28 35.96
N ALA A 249 12.55 9.87 36.70
CA ALA A 249 11.34 10.47 36.18
C ALA A 249 11.33 11.97 36.48
N GLN A 250 10.97 12.76 35.48
CA GLN A 250 10.67 14.18 35.67
C GLN A 250 9.48 14.31 36.63
N ASP A 251 9.53 15.24 37.58
CA ASP A 251 8.43 15.45 38.54
C ASP A 251 8.08 16.95 38.57
N PRO A 252 6.82 17.37 38.35
CA PRO A 252 5.66 16.54 38.01
C PRO A 252 5.59 16.15 36.55
N LEU A 253 5.01 14.97 36.27
CA LEU A 253 4.65 14.52 34.91
C LEU A 253 3.13 14.56 34.71
N PRO A 254 2.65 15.00 33.53
CA PRO A 254 1.25 14.89 33.18
C PRO A 254 0.83 13.44 32.97
N GLN A 255 -0.44 13.12 33.24
CA GLN A 255 -0.99 11.81 32.93
C GLN A 255 -1.02 11.54 31.41
N VAL A 256 -0.86 10.28 31.04
CA VAL A 256 -1.00 9.81 29.67
C VAL A 256 -2.32 9.09 29.45
N TRP A 257 -2.82 9.12 28.22
CA TRP A 257 -4.00 8.39 27.81
C TRP A 257 -3.58 7.08 27.13
N ALA A 258 -3.58 5.99 27.88
CA ALA A 258 -3.06 4.71 27.40
C ALA A 258 -3.70 3.51 28.13
N ASP A 259 -3.44 2.31 27.61
CA ASP A 259 -3.80 1.04 28.22
C ASP A 259 -2.64 0.55 29.09
N GLU A 260 -2.89 0.41 30.39
CA GLU A 260 -1.88 0.04 31.39
C GLU A 260 -1.20 -1.30 31.11
N GLU A 261 -2.00 -2.32 30.79
CA GLU A 261 -1.47 -3.66 30.47
C GLU A 261 -0.56 -3.62 29.25
N ARG A 262 -0.95 -2.85 28.22
CA ARG A 262 -0.17 -2.71 26.99
C ARG A 262 1.09 -1.89 27.18
N VAL A 263 1.05 -0.82 27.99
CA VAL A 263 2.27 -0.07 28.32
C VAL A 263 3.26 -0.94 29.09
N LEU A 264 2.78 -1.68 30.10
CA LEU A 264 3.64 -2.60 30.84
C LEU A 264 4.21 -3.72 29.97
N GLN A 265 3.46 -4.19 28.97
CA GLN A 265 3.95 -5.15 27.97
C GLN A 265 5.03 -4.55 27.07
N VAL A 266 4.90 -3.28 26.63
CA VAL A 266 5.96 -2.57 25.90
C VAL A 266 7.22 -2.48 26.75
N LEU A 267 7.10 -2.00 27.99
CA LEU A 267 8.22 -1.88 28.94
C LEU A 267 8.88 -3.25 29.19
N ALA A 268 8.09 -4.31 29.36
CA ALA A 268 8.61 -5.66 29.54
C ALA A 268 9.42 -6.14 28.33
N ASN A 269 8.98 -5.87 27.11
CA ASN A 269 9.70 -6.22 25.90
C ASN A 269 11.05 -5.46 25.80
N LEU A 270 11.04 -4.16 26.09
CA LEU A 270 12.24 -3.34 26.08
C LEU A 270 13.23 -3.72 27.20
N LEU A 271 12.72 -3.94 28.41
CA LEU A 271 13.55 -4.36 29.54
C LEU A 271 14.13 -5.77 29.36
N THR A 272 13.37 -6.71 28.79
CA THR A 272 13.88 -8.04 28.46
C THR A 272 14.99 -7.95 27.41
N ASN A 273 14.84 -7.05 26.44
CA ASN A 273 15.87 -6.81 25.43
C ASN A 273 17.13 -6.21 26.08
N ALA A 274 16.99 -5.18 26.91
CA ALA A 274 18.08 -4.56 27.66
C ALA A 274 18.78 -5.56 28.57
N LEU A 275 18.02 -6.34 29.36
CA LEU A 275 18.57 -7.39 30.23
C LEU A 275 19.39 -8.42 29.44
N ARG A 276 18.94 -8.80 28.23
CA ARG A 276 19.64 -9.77 27.40
C ARG A 276 20.98 -9.24 26.92
N HIS A 277 21.04 -8.02 26.42
CA HIS A 277 22.19 -7.47 25.73
C HIS A 277 23.17 -6.71 26.64
N THR A 278 22.76 -6.27 27.82
CA THR A 278 23.66 -5.61 28.77
C THR A 278 24.54 -6.64 29.46
N PRO A 279 25.89 -6.53 29.41
CA PRO A 279 26.77 -7.42 30.12
C PRO A 279 26.70 -7.23 31.64
N GLN A 280 27.22 -8.20 32.39
CA GLN A 280 27.39 -8.08 33.86
C GLN A 280 28.22 -6.83 34.18
N GLY A 281 27.83 -6.08 35.20
CA GLY A 281 28.45 -4.81 35.57
C GLY A 281 27.95 -3.59 34.78
N GLY A 282 27.08 -3.81 33.80
CA GLY A 282 26.42 -2.73 33.03
C GLY A 282 25.23 -2.12 33.78
N GLU A 283 24.64 -1.13 33.17
CA GLU A 283 23.49 -0.36 33.71
C GLU A 283 22.36 -0.27 32.70
N VAL A 284 21.11 -0.34 33.18
CA VAL A 284 19.91 -0.02 32.46
C VAL A 284 19.14 1.07 33.20
N ARG A 285 18.75 2.12 32.47
CA ARG A 285 18.08 3.27 33.04
C ARG A 285 16.71 3.46 32.41
N LEU A 286 15.68 3.54 33.25
CA LEU A 286 14.34 3.92 32.88
C LEU A 286 14.17 5.42 33.07
N ARG A 287 13.61 6.10 32.07
CA ARG A 287 13.34 7.54 32.14
C ARG A 287 11.94 7.85 31.64
N ALA A 288 11.31 8.89 32.25
CA ALA A 288 10.13 9.51 31.69
C ALA A 288 10.23 11.03 31.79
N PHE A 289 9.85 11.72 30.71
CA PHE A 289 9.83 13.17 30.64
C PHE A 289 8.80 13.67 29.64
N ARG A 290 8.33 14.90 29.84
CA ARG A 290 7.39 15.53 28.89
C ARG A 290 8.09 15.91 27.59
N GLN A 291 7.48 15.56 26.46
CA GLN A 291 7.93 15.92 25.11
C GLN A 291 6.75 16.49 24.31
N GLY A 292 6.56 17.81 24.39
CA GLY A 292 5.44 18.49 23.72
C GLY A 292 4.08 18.02 24.26
N GLU A 293 3.22 17.50 23.41
CA GLU A 293 1.89 16.95 23.72
C GLU A 293 1.91 15.44 24.04
N ALA A 294 3.08 14.92 24.42
CA ALA A 294 3.26 13.53 24.80
C ALA A 294 4.19 13.41 26.01
N VAL A 295 4.20 12.24 26.63
CA VAL A 295 5.26 11.82 27.55
C VAL A 295 6.13 10.79 26.82
N ALA A 296 7.43 11.01 26.85
CA ALA A 296 8.42 10.07 26.36
C ALA A 296 8.87 9.15 27.50
N PHE A 297 8.92 7.85 27.21
CA PHE A 297 9.46 6.80 28.04
C PHE A 297 10.72 6.26 27.38
N GLN A 298 11.81 6.16 28.14
CA GLN A 298 13.08 5.66 27.64
C GLN A 298 13.56 4.45 28.44
N VAL A 299 14.13 3.50 27.72
CA VAL A 299 14.91 2.38 28.27
C VAL A 299 16.30 2.48 27.64
N ALA A 300 17.27 2.94 28.41
CA ALA A 300 18.64 3.11 27.97
C ALA A 300 19.53 2.04 28.61
N ASP A 301 20.33 1.33 27.82
CA ASP A 301 21.26 0.30 28.24
C ASP A 301 22.70 0.65 27.87
N THR A 302 23.66 0.13 28.63
CA THR A 302 25.11 0.20 28.34
C THR A 302 25.64 -1.08 27.68
N GLY A 303 24.80 -1.67 26.82
CA GLY A 303 25.17 -2.84 26.06
C GLY A 303 26.15 -2.57 24.90
N PRO A 304 26.36 -3.53 24.01
CA PRO A 304 27.32 -3.39 22.91
C PRO A 304 26.88 -2.39 21.82
N GLY A 305 25.64 -1.91 21.88
CA GLY A 305 25.08 -1.07 20.84
C GLY A 305 24.69 -1.86 19.58
N ILE A 306 24.07 -1.16 18.64
CA ILE A 306 23.57 -1.70 17.37
C ILE A 306 24.25 -0.95 16.23
N PRO A 307 24.87 -1.64 15.24
CA PRO A 307 25.41 -1.00 14.05
C PRO A 307 24.32 -0.24 13.28
N GLU A 308 24.70 0.91 12.70
CA GLU A 308 23.76 1.84 12.03
C GLU A 308 22.96 1.15 10.91
N GLU A 309 23.59 0.24 10.18
CA GLU A 309 22.97 -0.54 9.09
C GLU A 309 21.79 -1.42 9.55
N HIS A 310 21.74 -1.79 10.83
CA HIS A 310 20.68 -2.61 11.41
C HIS A 310 19.51 -1.80 12.00
N LEU A 311 19.73 -0.53 12.35
CA LEU A 311 18.72 0.30 13.03
C LEU A 311 17.39 0.42 12.28
N PRO A 312 17.34 0.55 10.93
CA PRO A 312 16.08 0.58 10.20
C PRO A 312 15.24 -0.70 10.32
N HIS A 313 15.89 -1.83 10.60
CA HIS A 313 15.31 -3.17 10.53
C HIS A 313 14.94 -3.77 11.87
N ILE A 314 15.41 -3.25 13.01
CA ILE A 314 15.24 -3.88 14.32
C ILE A 314 13.78 -4.02 14.79
N PHE A 315 12.86 -3.26 14.21
CA PHE A 315 11.42 -3.37 14.46
C PHE A 315 10.72 -4.33 13.49
N GLU A 316 11.44 -4.87 12.50
CA GLU A 316 10.91 -5.90 11.60
C GLU A 316 10.79 -7.22 12.34
N ARG A 317 9.82 -8.03 11.94
CA ARG A 317 9.55 -9.33 12.56
C ARG A 317 10.74 -10.28 12.39
N PHE A 318 11.10 -10.98 13.45
CA PHE A 318 12.17 -11.97 13.47
C PHE A 318 13.55 -11.42 13.08
N TYR A 319 13.65 -10.08 12.96
CA TYR A 319 14.93 -9.47 12.67
C TYR A 319 15.88 -9.61 13.84
N ARG A 320 17.12 -9.97 13.55
CA ARG A 320 18.17 -10.18 14.56
C ARG A 320 19.52 -9.78 13.95
N VAL A 321 20.25 -8.94 14.67
CA VAL A 321 21.58 -8.49 14.26
C VAL A 321 22.56 -9.65 14.12
N ASP A 322 22.49 -10.63 15.01
CA ASP A 322 23.36 -11.82 15.00
C ASP A 322 22.55 -13.10 15.18
N LYS A 323 22.31 -13.83 14.07
CA LYS A 323 21.50 -15.05 14.04
C LYS A 323 22.13 -16.22 14.82
N ALA A 324 23.45 -16.25 14.95
CA ALA A 324 24.17 -17.38 15.59
C ALA A 324 24.22 -17.24 17.12
N ARG A 325 24.52 -16.04 17.63
CA ARG A 325 24.66 -15.76 19.07
C ARG A 325 23.31 -15.75 19.79
N SER A 326 22.30 -15.18 19.16
CA SER A 326 20.98 -15.03 19.76
C SER A 326 20.15 -16.32 19.83
N ARG A 327 20.54 -17.41 19.13
CA ARG A 327 19.93 -18.76 19.34
C ARG A 327 20.21 -19.32 20.71
N LYS A 328 21.39 -19.07 21.26
CA LYS A 328 21.76 -19.51 22.61
C LYS A 328 21.06 -18.70 23.72
N GLU A 329 20.63 -17.48 23.40
CA GLU A 329 20.04 -16.54 24.35
C GLU A 329 18.51 -16.45 24.32
N GLY A 330 17.84 -17.24 23.45
CA GLY A 330 16.39 -17.54 23.53
C GLY A 330 15.42 -16.40 23.16
N GLY A 331 15.74 -15.54 22.21
CA GLY A 331 14.82 -14.47 21.75
C GLY A 331 14.11 -14.79 20.44
N SER A 332 12.79 -14.59 20.39
CA SER A 332 11.96 -14.81 19.20
C SER A 332 12.17 -13.77 18.07
N GLY A 333 12.82 -12.63 18.35
CA GLY A 333 12.91 -11.51 17.40
C GLY A 333 11.57 -10.81 17.13
N VAL A 334 10.56 -11.05 17.95
CA VAL A 334 9.20 -10.53 17.79
C VAL A 334 8.89 -9.40 18.78
N GLY A 335 9.58 -9.37 19.93
CA GLY A 335 9.28 -8.45 21.02
C GLY A 335 9.31 -6.97 20.64
N LEU A 336 10.26 -6.53 19.83
CA LEU A 336 10.34 -5.13 19.36
C LEU A 336 9.24 -4.80 18.35
N THR A 337 8.86 -5.73 17.49
CA THR A 337 7.71 -5.58 16.57
C THR A 337 6.40 -5.42 17.34
N VAL A 338 6.21 -6.24 18.38
CA VAL A 338 5.07 -6.14 19.31
C VAL A 338 5.07 -4.78 20.01
N ALA A 339 6.21 -4.36 20.56
CA ALA A 339 6.33 -3.08 21.24
C ALA A 339 5.93 -1.92 20.33
N LYS A 340 6.45 -1.90 19.08
CA LYS A 340 6.09 -0.90 18.09
C LYS A 340 4.60 -0.88 17.80
N GLY A 341 4.01 -2.02 17.50
CA GLY A 341 2.58 -2.10 17.18
C GLY A 341 1.66 -1.69 18.32
N LEU A 342 1.99 -2.03 19.56
CA LEU A 342 1.23 -1.62 20.74
C LEU A 342 1.32 -0.11 20.96
N VAL A 343 2.51 0.48 20.82
CA VAL A 343 2.71 1.93 20.94
C VAL A 343 1.93 2.68 19.86
N GLU A 344 2.00 2.23 18.61
CA GLU A 344 1.24 2.82 17.50
C GLU A 344 -0.27 2.66 17.69
N ALA A 345 -0.74 1.52 18.20
CA ALA A 345 -2.16 1.30 18.51
C ALA A 345 -2.67 2.24 19.62
N MET A 346 -1.80 2.69 20.54
CA MET A 346 -2.09 3.68 21.57
C MET A 346 -1.89 5.13 21.09
N GLY A 347 -1.63 5.37 19.80
CA GLY A 347 -1.43 6.70 19.24
C GLY A 347 -0.03 7.30 19.49
N GLY A 348 0.92 6.50 19.94
CA GLY A 348 2.29 6.88 20.20
C GLY A 348 3.25 6.59 19.02
N ARG A 349 4.55 6.80 19.27
CA ARG A 349 5.64 6.46 18.36
C ARG A 349 6.78 5.82 19.14
N ILE A 350 7.53 4.91 18.52
CA ILE A 350 8.73 4.30 19.09
C ILE A 350 9.90 4.51 18.14
N PHE A 351 11.06 4.78 18.68
CA PHE A 351 12.32 4.96 17.94
C PHE A 351 13.50 4.47 18.79
N VAL A 352 14.64 4.34 18.15
CA VAL A 352 15.88 3.85 18.73
C VAL A 352 17.03 4.75 18.37
N GLU A 353 17.92 4.96 19.33
CA GLU A 353 19.24 5.58 19.16
C GLU A 353 20.27 4.61 19.72
N SER A 354 21.30 4.28 18.93
CA SER A 354 22.34 3.37 19.37
C SER A 354 23.66 3.67 18.70
N ARG A 355 24.75 3.44 19.44
CA ARG A 355 26.12 3.48 18.94
C ARG A 355 26.85 2.26 19.43
N VAL A 356 27.61 1.63 18.53
CA VAL A 356 28.44 0.48 18.88
C VAL A 356 29.44 0.86 19.97
N GLY A 357 29.44 0.10 21.07
CA GLY A 357 30.29 0.32 22.24
C GLY A 357 29.74 1.33 23.27
N GLU A 358 28.68 2.07 22.96
CA GLU A 358 28.10 3.08 23.89
C GLU A 358 26.76 2.61 24.50
N GLY A 359 26.06 1.67 23.83
CA GLY A 359 24.75 1.16 24.26
C GLY A 359 23.60 1.51 23.36
N THR A 360 22.38 1.27 23.82
CA THR A 360 21.14 1.48 23.07
C THR A 360 20.09 2.19 23.92
N THR A 361 19.39 3.15 23.33
CA THR A 361 18.26 3.83 23.94
C THR A 361 17.02 3.65 23.09
N PHE A 362 16.04 2.93 23.62
CA PHE A 362 14.70 2.87 23.05
C PHE A 362 13.83 3.95 23.68
N THR A 363 13.15 4.72 22.85
CA THR A 363 12.22 5.76 23.31
C THR A 363 10.86 5.52 22.69
N PHE A 364 9.80 5.52 23.49
CA PHE A 364 8.45 5.57 22.97
C PHE A 364 7.65 6.70 23.60
N THR A 365 6.68 7.23 22.87
CA THR A 365 5.85 8.35 23.31
C THR A 365 4.39 7.90 23.48
N LEU A 366 3.69 8.47 24.46
CA LEU A 366 2.25 8.28 24.64
C LEU A 366 1.57 9.65 24.73
N PRO A 367 0.36 9.81 24.18
CA PRO A 367 -0.36 11.08 24.20
C PRO A 367 -0.75 11.47 25.62
N LEU A 368 -0.78 12.78 25.87
CA LEU A 368 -1.24 13.32 27.15
C LEU A 368 -2.73 13.06 27.36
N TYR A 369 -3.11 12.84 28.60
CA TYR A 369 -4.50 12.91 28.98
C TYR A 369 -4.93 14.38 29.09
N THR A 370 -5.80 14.83 28.20
CA THR A 370 -6.24 16.24 28.12
C THR A 370 -7.57 16.53 28.85
N GLY A 371 -8.17 15.53 29.51
CA GLY A 371 -9.47 15.69 30.16
C GLY A 371 -10.67 15.86 29.20
N LEU A 372 -10.41 16.02 27.90
CA LEU A 372 -11.42 16.07 26.87
C LEU A 372 -11.63 14.66 26.29
N THR A 373 -12.64 13.98 26.77
CA THR A 373 -13.14 12.76 26.15
C THR A 373 -13.61 13.12 24.75
N LEU A 374 -12.84 12.77 23.73
CA LEU A 374 -13.35 12.76 22.35
C LEU A 374 -14.48 11.73 22.31
N LYS A 375 -15.73 12.20 22.33
CA LYS A 375 -16.89 11.45 21.86
C LYS A 375 -16.69 11.27 20.36
N GLY A 376 -16.46 10.05 19.91
CA GLY A 376 -16.44 9.66 18.52
C GLY A 376 -16.91 8.23 18.40
#